data_1aa5c74d4ba4c1e520545efd0f52db36
#
_entry.id   1aa5c74d4ba4c1e520545efd0f52db36
#
_cell.length_a   1.000
_cell.length_b   1.000
_cell.length_c   1.000
_cell.angle_alpha   90.00
_cell.angle_beta   90.00
_cell.angle_gamma   90.00
#
_symmetry.space_group_name_H-M   'P 1'
#
loop_
_entity.id
_entity.type
_entity.pdbx_description
1 polymer ?
#
loop_
_entity_poly.entity_id
_entity_poly.type
_entity_poly.pdbx_seq_one_letter_code
_entity_poly.pdbx_strand_id
1 'polypeptide(L)'
;EVDRHLVAKFRKADRTIMVGADPSEGAQVLCDGVPVEGGVVRAADGDILTFTALPAARADDPDKKYKLVEWRKTDDSGRTVIDRGDVCEYRVDGNGRVTAVMDGKDEHSVRAAADPVEGGTVALKNGESVGEVLDVPEGESVTATAEAREGYLFDGWYISYGAADVAPTFASHDQTYTFAPVADCTVTARFQRLCKVSVVAEPVDQLAGKYTVTGDGYCESGKLVTLSVKLADDVRDKFTFKGWYLGDSGVPMGTDPDHLELTPEQDTVV
;
A
#
# COMPACT_ATOMS: atom_id res chain seq x y z
N GLU A 1 23.30 -77.34 32.33
CA GLU A 1 23.34 -75.88 32.41
C GLU A 1 22.27 -75.36 31.46
N VAL A 2 21.26 -74.62 31.97
CA VAL A 2 20.25 -73.97 31.14
C VAL A 2 20.79 -72.63 30.77
N ASP A 3 21.08 -72.43 29.48
CA ASP A 3 21.53 -71.17 28.94
C ASP A 3 20.41 -70.13 29.11
N ARG A 4 20.60 -69.14 29.98
CA ARG A 4 19.60 -68.08 30.28
C ARG A 4 19.91 -66.85 29.46
N HIS A 5 19.11 -66.62 28.43
CA HIS A 5 19.15 -65.36 27.70
C HIS A 5 18.44 -64.25 28.46
N LEU A 6 19.17 -63.18 28.82
CA LEU A 6 18.62 -61.95 29.36
C LEU A 6 18.40 -60.97 28.20
N VAL A 7 17.21 -60.45 28.08
CA VAL A 7 16.84 -59.43 27.08
C VAL A 7 16.43 -58.15 27.79
N ALA A 8 17.19 -57.09 27.57
CA ALA A 8 16.80 -55.74 27.99
C ALA A 8 15.85 -55.12 26.95
N LYS A 9 14.66 -54.72 27.36
CA LYS A 9 13.68 -54.03 26.53
C LYS A 9 13.65 -52.57 26.90
N PHE A 10 13.70 -51.70 25.87
CA PHE A 10 13.61 -50.26 26.01
C PHE A 10 12.37 -49.77 25.24
N ARG A 11 11.76 -48.67 25.72
CA ARG A 11 10.73 -47.93 25.02
C ARG A 11 11.17 -46.47 24.84
N LYS A 12 10.59 -45.76 23.89
CA LYS A 12 10.80 -44.31 23.74
C LYS A 12 10.36 -43.58 25.02
N ALA A 13 11.04 -42.50 25.37
CA ALA A 13 10.65 -41.68 26.51
C ALA A 13 9.32 -40.96 26.21
N ASP A 14 8.42 -40.94 27.19
CA ASP A 14 7.20 -40.14 27.13
C ASP A 14 7.54 -38.66 27.40
N ARG A 15 7.00 -37.78 26.57
CA ARG A 15 7.18 -36.33 26.68
C ARG A 15 5.86 -35.63 26.94
N THR A 16 5.93 -34.47 27.57
CA THR A 16 4.77 -33.65 27.87
C THR A 16 4.83 -32.37 27.08
N ILE A 17 3.83 -32.12 26.25
CA ILE A 17 3.70 -30.90 25.44
C ILE A 17 2.51 -30.12 26.01
N MET A 18 2.78 -28.89 26.49
CA MET A 18 1.74 -27.94 26.90
C MET A 18 1.16 -27.30 25.64
N VAL A 19 -0.16 -27.26 25.54
CA VAL A 19 -0.85 -26.79 24.33
C VAL A 19 -1.96 -25.82 24.71
N GLY A 20 -2.09 -24.70 24.01
CA GLY A 20 -3.15 -23.73 24.24
C GLY A 20 -3.21 -22.64 23.20
N ALA A 21 -4.13 -21.72 23.37
CA ALA A 21 -4.24 -20.47 22.62
C ALA A 21 -3.87 -19.27 23.50
N ASP A 22 -3.51 -18.16 22.87
CA ASP A 22 -3.24 -16.88 23.51
C ASP A 22 -3.91 -15.75 22.68
N PRO A 23 -4.99 -15.12 23.18
CA PRO A 23 -5.64 -15.40 24.49
C PRO A 23 -6.29 -16.80 24.53
N SER A 24 -6.44 -17.33 25.74
CA SER A 24 -6.90 -18.72 25.95
C SER A 24 -8.29 -19.02 25.40
N GLU A 25 -9.15 -18.00 25.35
CA GLU A 25 -10.49 -18.04 24.79
C GLU A 25 -10.49 -17.91 23.25
N GLY A 26 -9.36 -17.55 22.64
CA GLY A 26 -9.27 -17.23 21.21
C GLY A 26 -9.47 -18.43 20.28
N ALA A 27 -9.15 -19.63 20.73
CA ALA A 27 -9.33 -20.85 19.94
C ALA A 27 -9.40 -22.11 20.78
N GLN A 28 -10.07 -23.13 20.26
CA GLN A 28 -9.88 -24.51 20.66
C GLN A 28 -8.73 -25.11 19.84
N VAL A 29 -7.71 -25.64 20.49
CA VAL A 29 -6.59 -26.30 19.78
C VAL A 29 -6.85 -27.79 19.70
N LEU A 30 -6.63 -28.38 18.53
CA LEU A 30 -6.70 -29.81 18.26
C LEU A 30 -5.29 -30.36 18.04
N CYS A 31 -5.07 -31.59 18.47
CA CYS A 31 -3.89 -32.38 18.14
C CYS A 31 -4.33 -33.59 17.32
N ASP A 32 -3.79 -33.74 16.11
CA ASP A 32 -4.17 -34.82 15.18
C ASP A 32 -5.69 -34.93 14.98
N GLY A 33 -6.37 -33.77 14.92
CA GLY A 33 -7.82 -33.63 14.75
C GLY A 33 -8.65 -33.86 16.01
N VAL A 34 -8.03 -34.10 17.18
CA VAL A 34 -8.72 -34.33 18.44
C VAL A 34 -8.54 -33.10 19.37
N PRO A 35 -9.61 -32.57 19.99
CA PRO A 35 -9.51 -31.47 20.93
C PRO A 35 -8.56 -31.77 22.09
N VAL A 36 -7.66 -30.83 22.39
CA VAL A 36 -6.73 -30.97 23.52
C VAL A 36 -7.45 -30.54 24.80
N GLU A 37 -7.78 -31.52 25.64
CA GLU A 37 -8.37 -31.26 26.94
C GLU A 37 -7.30 -31.05 28.01
N GLY A 38 -7.52 -30.06 28.91
CA GLY A 38 -6.59 -29.76 29.98
C GLY A 38 -5.25 -29.17 29.53
N GLY A 39 -5.11 -28.79 28.24
CA GLY A 39 -3.93 -28.12 27.74
C GLY A 39 -2.64 -28.94 27.71
N VAL A 40 -2.73 -30.28 27.65
CA VAL A 40 -1.57 -31.17 27.70
C VAL A 40 -1.73 -32.32 26.72
N VAL A 41 -0.69 -32.57 25.91
CA VAL A 41 -0.54 -33.77 25.07
C VAL A 41 0.65 -34.56 25.55
N ARG A 42 0.50 -35.88 25.58
CA ARG A 42 1.62 -36.85 25.85
C ARG A 42 1.93 -37.62 24.60
N ALA A 43 3.20 -37.64 24.24
CA ALA A 43 3.68 -38.32 23.05
C ALA A 43 5.06 -38.91 23.30
N ALA A 44 5.45 -39.88 22.47
CA ALA A 44 6.75 -40.48 22.57
C ALA A 44 7.82 -39.61 21.84
N ASP A 45 9.02 -39.61 22.37
CA ASP A 45 10.16 -38.92 21.75
C ASP A 45 10.33 -39.32 20.28
N GLY A 46 10.43 -38.35 19.39
CA GLY A 46 10.50 -38.49 17.95
C GLY A 46 9.18 -38.58 17.19
N ASP A 47 8.03 -38.54 17.90
CA ASP A 47 6.72 -38.46 17.25
C ASP A 47 6.53 -37.08 16.58
N ILE A 48 5.69 -37.05 15.54
CA ILE A 48 5.28 -35.79 14.88
C ILE A 48 3.80 -35.59 15.20
N LEU A 49 3.49 -34.45 15.82
CA LEU A 49 2.15 -34.04 16.17
C LEU A 49 1.71 -32.93 15.23
N THR A 50 0.44 -32.93 14.84
CA THR A 50 -0.16 -31.88 13.99
C THR A 50 -1.18 -31.10 14.82
N PHE A 51 -0.94 -29.81 15.00
CA PHE A 51 -1.85 -28.91 15.70
C PHE A 51 -2.63 -28.04 14.74
N THR A 52 -3.95 -27.89 14.99
CA THR A 52 -4.82 -26.97 14.30
C THR A 52 -5.58 -26.14 15.35
N ALA A 53 -5.84 -24.87 15.04
CA ALA A 53 -6.65 -23.99 15.87
C ALA A 53 -8.04 -23.84 15.24
N LEU A 54 -9.09 -24.01 16.06
CA LEU A 54 -10.46 -23.65 15.69
C LEU A 54 -10.79 -22.33 16.35
N PRO A 55 -10.82 -21.21 15.58
CA PRO A 55 -11.09 -19.88 16.13
C PRO A 55 -12.44 -19.80 16.82
N ALA A 56 -12.45 -19.30 18.05
CA ALA A 56 -13.64 -19.06 18.82
C ALA A 56 -14.35 -17.77 18.39
N ALA A 57 -15.66 -17.67 18.67
CA ALA A 57 -16.39 -16.41 18.57
C ALA A 57 -15.86 -15.43 19.61
N ARG A 58 -15.86 -14.15 19.29
CA ARG A 58 -15.44 -13.09 20.22
C ARG A 58 -16.52 -12.82 21.26
N ALA A 59 -16.11 -12.48 22.46
CA ALA A 59 -17.06 -12.19 23.56
C ALA A 59 -17.79 -10.86 23.36
N ASP A 60 -17.16 -9.90 22.70
CA ASP A 60 -17.71 -8.58 22.39
C ASP A 60 -18.59 -8.55 21.13
N ASP A 61 -18.37 -9.49 20.18
CA ASP A 61 -19.16 -9.64 18.96
C ASP A 61 -19.21 -11.12 18.54
N PRO A 62 -20.30 -11.85 18.88
CA PRO A 62 -20.40 -13.29 18.56
C PRO A 62 -20.43 -13.65 17.09
N ASP A 63 -20.72 -12.69 16.19
CA ASP A 63 -20.70 -12.90 14.74
C ASP A 63 -19.26 -12.88 14.19
N LYS A 64 -18.32 -12.35 14.97
CA LYS A 64 -16.90 -12.29 14.65
C LYS A 64 -16.11 -13.38 15.39
N LYS A 65 -15.03 -13.83 14.77
CA LYS A 65 -14.13 -14.83 15.32
C LYS A 65 -12.73 -14.26 15.48
N TYR A 66 -12.00 -14.81 16.44
CA TYR A 66 -10.56 -14.63 16.49
C TYR A 66 -9.90 -15.14 15.21
N LYS A 67 -8.72 -14.58 14.84
CA LYS A 67 -7.89 -15.02 13.72
C LYS A 67 -6.59 -15.63 14.25
N LEU A 68 -6.13 -16.71 13.64
CA LEU A 68 -4.81 -17.26 13.94
C LEU A 68 -3.74 -16.37 13.29
N VAL A 69 -2.82 -15.85 14.10
CA VAL A 69 -1.70 -15.01 13.65
C VAL A 69 -0.46 -15.87 13.41
N GLU A 70 -0.11 -16.70 14.39
CA GLU A 70 1.08 -17.54 14.34
C GLU A 70 1.01 -18.68 15.36
N TRP A 71 1.86 -19.67 15.19
CA TRP A 71 2.15 -20.70 16.20
C TRP A 71 3.49 -20.41 16.85
N ARG A 72 3.56 -20.50 18.18
CA ARG A 72 4.79 -20.45 18.94
C ARG A 72 5.12 -21.82 19.49
N LYS A 73 6.27 -22.36 19.06
CA LYS A 73 6.81 -23.65 19.52
C LYS A 73 7.97 -23.35 20.45
N THR A 74 7.84 -23.66 21.75
CA THR A 74 8.88 -23.42 22.77
C THR A 74 9.33 -24.74 23.33
N ASP A 75 10.63 -25.05 23.26
CA ASP A 75 11.26 -26.24 23.83
C ASP A 75 11.53 -26.07 25.33
N ASP A 76 11.98 -27.12 26.00
CA ASP A 76 12.30 -27.14 27.41
C ASP A 76 13.53 -26.28 27.80
N SER A 77 14.33 -25.85 26.81
CA SER A 77 15.41 -24.86 27.01
C SER A 77 14.91 -23.41 26.94
N GLY A 78 13.61 -23.19 26.61
CA GLY A 78 13.01 -21.88 26.42
C GLY A 78 13.21 -21.28 25.03
N ARG A 79 13.78 -22.02 24.08
CA ARG A 79 13.93 -21.56 22.69
C ARG A 79 12.57 -21.60 22.02
N THR A 80 12.15 -20.48 21.42
CA THR A 80 10.88 -20.36 20.69
C THR A 80 11.13 -20.29 19.19
N VAL A 81 10.35 -21.08 18.42
CA VAL A 81 10.28 -21.02 16.95
C VAL A 81 8.87 -20.61 16.56
N ILE A 82 8.77 -19.67 15.62
CA ILE A 82 7.51 -19.17 15.08
C ILE A 82 7.18 -19.91 13.79
N ASP A 83 5.91 -20.27 13.64
CA ASP A 83 5.36 -20.87 12.43
C ASP A 83 4.08 -20.10 12.06
N ARG A 84 3.95 -19.68 10.79
CA ARG A 84 2.82 -18.88 10.31
C ARG A 84 1.89 -19.65 9.38
N GLY A 85 1.95 -20.97 9.41
CA GLY A 85 1.00 -21.82 8.70
C GLY A 85 -0.32 -21.98 9.43
N ASP A 86 -1.37 -22.33 8.70
CA ASP A 86 -2.68 -22.67 9.29
C ASP A 86 -2.61 -23.92 10.17
N VAL A 87 -1.62 -24.78 9.94
CA VAL A 87 -1.35 -26.02 10.65
C VAL A 87 0.08 -25.99 11.17
N CYS A 88 0.26 -26.38 12.44
CA CYS A 88 1.57 -26.46 13.07
C CYS A 88 2.02 -27.91 13.18
N GLU A 89 3.11 -28.27 12.51
CA GLU A 89 3.79 -29.54 12.75
C GLU A 89 4.83 -29.38 13.87
N TYR A 90 4.76 -30.28 14.85
CA TYR A 90 5.66 -30.30 15.99
C TYR A 90 6.33 -31.67 16.13
N ARG A 91 7.65 -31.70 15.96
CA ARG A 91 8.43 -32.90 16.27
C ARG A 91 8.77 -32.95 17.75
N VAL A 92 8.43 -34.02 18.40
CA VAL A 92 8.68 -34.26 19.84
C VAL A 92 10.13 -34.64 20.04
N ASP A 93 10.96 -33.75 20.55
CA ASP A 93 12.38 -33.98 20.87
C ASP A 93 12.70 -33.65 22.34
N GLY A 94 11.69 -33.40 23.14
CA GLY A 94 11.72 -33.04 24.57
C GLY A 94 10.34 -32.66 25.06
N ASN A 95 10.27 -32.16 26.30
CA ASN A 95 9.07 -31.45 26.74
C ASN A 95 9.02 -30.08 26.04
N GLY A 96 7.82 -29.53 25.89
CA GLY A 96 7.70 -28.26 25.22
C GLY A 96 6.34 -27.62 25.35
N ARG A 97 6.15 -26.52 24.63
CA ARG A 97 4.88 -25.79 24.55
C ARG A 97 4.56 -25.44 23.10
N VAL A 98 3.32 -25.59 22.71
CA VAL A 98 2.77 -25.12 21.44
C VAL A 98 1.62 -24.18 21.74
N THR A 99 1.71 -22.92 21.28
CA THR A 99 0.70 -21.88 21.50
C THR A 99 0.20 -21.35 20.17
N ALA A 100 -1.11 -21.40 19.94
CA ALA A 100 -1.79 -20.68 18.88
C ALA A 100 -1.95 -19.23 19.33
N VAL A 101 -1.28 -18.29 18.67
CA VAL A 101 -1.45 -16.86 18.94
C VAL A 101 -2.63 -16.36 18.11
N MET A 102 -3.66 -15.86 18.81
CA MET A 102 -4.90 -15.43 18.19
C MET A 102 -5.05 -13.92 18.30
N ASP A 103 -5.55 -13.28 17.25
CA ASP A 103 -5.92 -11.86 17.26
C ASP A 103 -7.44 -11.72 17.16
N GLY A 104 -8.02 -10.93 18.07
CA GLY A 104 -9.44 -10.56 18.10
C GLY A 104 -9.73 -9.18 17.56
N LYS A 105 -8.75 -8.49 16.97
CA LYS A 105 -8.95 -7.17 16.38
C LYS A 105 -9.76 -7.26 15.11
N ASP A 106 -10.63 -6.27 14.91
CA ASP A 106 -11.28 -6.05 13.65
C ASP A 106 -10.27 -5.54 12.61
N GLU A 107 -10.53 -5.78 11.36
CA GLU A 107 -9.79 -5.22 10.25
C GLU A 107 -10.73 -4.35 9.45
N HIS A 108 -10.22 -3.24 8.99
CA HIS A 108 -10.93 -2.33 8.09
C HIS A 108 -10.31 -2.42 6.70
N SER A 109 -11.14 -2.67 5.71
CA SER A 109 -10.70 -2.65 4.31
C SER A 109 -10.49 -1.21 3.84
N VAL A 110 -9.27 -0.87 3.49
CA VAL A 110 -8.87 0.45 2.99
C VAL A 110 -8.54 0.32 1.52
N ARG A 111 -9.21 1.10 0.68
CA ARG A 111 -8.95 1.18 -0.76
C ARG A 111 -8.35 2.53 -1.12
N ALA A 112 -7.27 2.56 -1.91
CA ALA A 112 -6.79 3.78 -2.56
C ALA A 112 -7.35 3.90 -3.98
N ALA A 113 -7.68 5.12 -4.39
CA ALA A 113 -8.13 5.43 -5.74
C ALA A 113 -7.51 6.74 -6.23
N ALA A 114 -7.35 6.88 -7.55
CA ALA A 114 -6.95 8.12 -8.22
C ALA A 114 -8.14 8.72 -8.97
N ASP A 115 -8.32 10.03 -8.89
CA ASP A 115 -9.37 10.78 -9.58
C ASP A 115 -8.79 12.05 -10.24
N PRO A 116 -8.72 12.13 -11.57
CA PRO A 116 -9.01 11.04 -12.52
C PRO A 116 -7.95 9.92 -12.47
N VAL A 117 -8.29 8.72 -12.91
CA VAL A 117 -7.39 7.54 -12.89
C VAL A 117 -6.10 7.77 -13.67
N GLU A 118 -6.16 8.53 -14.77
CA GLU A 118 -5.01 8.91 -15.56
C GLU A 118 -4.12 9.96 -14.89
N GLY A 119 -4.61 10.64 -13.84
CA GLY A 119 -3.92 11.75 -13.19
C GLY A 119 -2.69 11.37 -12.39
N GLY A 120 -2.62 10.13 -11.91
CA GLY A 120 -1.50 9.72 -11.08
C GLY A 120 -1.54 8.24 -10.69
N THR A 121 -0.62 7.87 -9.83
CA THR A 121 -0.57 6.56 -9.18
C THR A 121 -0.76 6.72 -7.68
N VAL A 122 -1.34 5.70 -7.05
CA VAL A 122 -1.61 5.66 -5.61
C VAL A 122 -1.15 4.32 -5.03
N ALA A 123 -0.72 4.33 -3.79
CA ALA A 123 -0.39 3.12 -3.06
C ALA A 123 -0.71 3.29 -1.57
N LEU A 124 -1.09 2.19 -0.94
CA LEU A 124 -1.23 2.07 0.51
C LEU A 124 -0.08 1.26 1.07
N LYS A 125 0.34 1.57 2.30
CA LYS A 125 1.33 0.81 3.04
C LYS A 125 0.90 0.67 4.51
N ASN A 126 0.89 -0.59 5.00
CA ASN A 126 0.76 -0.92 6.42
C ASN A 126 1.87 -1.93 6.76
N GLY A 127 2.83 -1.55 7.59
CA GLY A 127 4.01 -2.35 7.86
C GLY A 127 4.79 -2.70 6.60
N GLU A 128 4.87 -3.99 6.26
CA GLU A 128 5.50 -4.50 5.03
C GLU A 128 4.52 -4.69 3.86
N SER A 129 3.21 -4.63 4.14
CA SER A 129 2.18 -4.79 3.12
C SER A 129 2.03 -3.52 2.29
N VAL A 130 1.99 -3.67 0.96
CA VAL A 130 1.80 -2.58 -0.01
C VAL A 130 0.78 -3.01 -1.06
N GLY A 131 -0.16 -2.12 -1.40
CA GLY A 131 -1.18 -2.39 -2.42
C GLY A 131 -2.14 -1.22 -2.60
N GLU A 132 -3.12 -1.39 -3.48
CA GLU A 132 -4.23 -0.44 -3.64
C GLU A 132 -5.42 -0.76 -2.71
N VAL A 133 -5.45 -1.97 -2.17
CA VAL A 133 -6.42 -2.41 -1.15
C VAL A 133 -5.64 -3.15 -0.06
N LEU A 134 -5.85 -2.78 1.17
CA LEU A 134 -5.26 -3.43 2.35
C LEU A 134 -6.32 -3.58 3.44
N ASP A 135 -6.29 -4.73 4.11
CA ASP A 135 -7.02 -4.92 5.36
C ASP A 135 -6.09 -4.47 6.50
N VAL A 136 -6.53 -3.47 7.26
CA VAL A 136 -5.76 -2.80 8.32
C VAL A 136 -6.37 -3.14 9.67
N PRO A 137 -5.63 -3.77 10.58
CA PRO A 137 -6.11 -4.06 11.92
C PRO A 137 -6.54 -2.79 12.67
N GLU A 138 -7.63 -2.90 13.46
CA GLU A 138 -8.14 -1.80 14.25
C GLU A 138 -7.07 -1.19 15.15
N GLY A 139 -6.95 0.13 15.10
CA GLY A 139 -5.95 0.90 15.85
C GLY A 139 -4.57 0.96 15.18
N GLU A 140 -4.37 0.28 14.06
CA GLU A 140 -3.16 0.44 13.25
C GLU A 140 -3.31 1.56 12.23
N SER A 141 -2.17 2.10 11.79
CA SER A 141 -2.14 3.18 10.81
C SER A 141 -1.76 2.66 9.43
N VAL A 142 -2.39 3.21 8.41
CA VAL A 142 -2.04 3.03 7.01
C VAL A 142 -1.53 4.34 6.43
N THR A 143 -0.52 4.25 5.56
CA THR A 143 0.03 5.39 4.83
C THR A 143 -0.37 5.29 3.36
N ALA A 144 -1.05 6.31 2.87
CA ALA A 144 -1.37 6.49 1.46
C ALA A 144 -0.33 7.42 0.81
N THR A 145 0.15 7.05 -0.38
CA THR A 145 1.08 7.86 -1.19
C THR A 145 0.50 8.08 -2.57
N ALA A 146 0.67 9.30 -3.11
CA ALA A 146 0.22 9.68 -4.44
C ALA A 146 1.37 10.28 -5.24
N GLU A 147 1.47 9.91 -6.52
CA GLU A 147 2.43 10.47 -7.45
C GLU A 147 1.69 10.93 -8.72
N ALA A 148 1.74 12.25 -9.01
CA ALA A 148 1.09 12.82 -10.19
C ALA A 148 1.85 12.43 -11.45
N ARG A 149 1.12 12.11 -12.52
CA ARG A 149 1.69 11.93 -13.86
C ARG A 149 1.94 13.27 -14.52
N GLU A 150 2.77 13.22 -15.59
CA GLU A 150 3.02 14.39 -16.42
C GLU A 150 1.71 15.03 -16.92
N GLY A 151 1.59 16.33 -16.78
CA GLY A 151 0.37 17.07 -17.11
C GLY A 151 -0.70 17.11 -16.02
N TYR A 152 -0.39 16.62 -14.83
CA TYR A 152 -1.27 16.69 -13.67
C TYR A 152 -0.56 17.22 -12.43
N LEU A 153 -1.35 17.82 -11.54
CA LEU A 153 -0.93 18.29 -10.22
C LEU A 153 -1.74 17.53 -9.17
N PHE A 154 -1.09 17.03 -8.12
CA PHE A 154 -1.79 16.47 -6.97
C PHE A 154 -2.50 17.59 -6.21
N ASP A 155 -3.82 17.46 -6.04
CA ASP A 155 -4.67 18.45 -5.36
C ASP A 155 -4.85 18.10 -3.86
N GLY A 156 -5.03 16.81 -3.55
CA GLY A 156 -5.17 16.35 -2.17
C GLY A 156 -5.82 15.00 -2.04
N TRP A 157 -5.84 14.50 -0.78
CA TRP A 157 -6.51 13.29 -0.38
C TRP A 157 -7.90 13.58 0.14
N TYR A 158 -8.84 12.72 -0.26
CA TYR A 158 -10.23 12.73 0.18
C TYR A 158 -10.59 11.34 0.68
N ILE A 159 -11.29 11.24 1.81
CA ILE A 159 -11.69 9.98 2.43
C ILE A 159 -13.21 9.85 2.46
N SER A 160 -13.71 8.67 2.15
CA SER A 160 -15.13 8.30 2.30
C SER A 160 -15.26 7.00 3.07
N TYR A 161 -16.20 6.95 4.00
CA TYR A 161 -16.54 5.78 4.81
C TYR A 161 -17.90 5.22 4.36
N GLY A 162 -17.99 3.89 4.22
CA GLY A 162 -19.25 3.19 3.92
C GLY A 162 -19.68 3.28 2.44
N ALA A 163 -20.99 3.41 2.20
CA ALA A 163 -21.59 3.31 0.87
C ALA A 163 -21.15 4.43 -0.09
N ALA A 164 -21.16 4.14 -1.38
CA ALA A 164 -20.70 5.01 -2.47
C ALA A 164 -21.40 6.39 -2.57
N ASP A 165 -22.52 6.58 -1.87
CA ASP A 165 -23.32 7.81 -1.92
C ASP A 165 -22.88 8.88 -0.90
N VAL A 166 -21.89 8.57 -0.05
CA VAL A 166 -21.35 9.55 0.92
C VAL A 166 -20.27 10.37 0.23
N ALA A 167 -20.47 11.71 0.17
CA ALA A 167 -19.48 12.61 -0.41
C ALA A 167 -18.14 12.48 0.33
N PRO A 168 -17.02 12.31 -0.40
CA PRO A 168 -15.70 12.23 0.21
C PRO A 168 -15.36 13.52 0.96
N THR A 169 -14.75 13.41 2.12
CA THR A 169 -14.29 14.54 2.95
C THR A 169 -12.81 14.77 2.68
N PHE A 170 -12.42 16.03 2.56
CA PHE A 170 -11.00 16.41 2.44
C PHE A 170 -10.19 15.94 3.65
N ALA A 171 -9.02 15.36 3.40
CA ALA A 171 -8.16 14.79 4.43
C ALA A 171 -6.77 15.45 4.52
N SER A 172 -6.06 15.62 3.38
CA SER A 172 -4.70 16.20 3.38
C SER A 172 -4.29 16.75 2.00
N HIS A 173 -3.46 17.80 1.99
CA HIS A 173 -2.73 18.25 0.80
C HIS A 173 -1.34 17.62 0.64
N ASP A 174 -0.85 16.87 1.64
CA ASP A 174 0.45 16.20 1.55
C ASP A 174 0.35 14.97 0.64
N GLN A 175 1.33 14.78 -0.24
CA GLN A 175 1.39 13.60 -1.13
C GLN A 175 1.44 12.29 -0.36
N THR A 176 1.89 12.32 0.90
CA THR A 176 1.89 11.19 1.83
C THR A 176 0.94 11.50 2.97
N TYR A 177 -0.08 10.65 3.14
CA TYR A 177 -1.10 10.80 4.17
C TYR A 177 -1.19 9.53 5.02
N THR A 178 -0.99 9.68 6.35
CA THR A 178 -1.06 8.57 7.31
C THR A 178 -2.26 8.75 8.22
N PHE A 179 -3.07 7.69 8.35
CA PHE A 179 -4.27 7.69 9.19
C PHE A 179 -4.56 6.29 9.74
N ALA A 180 -5.35 6.23 10.83
CA ALA A 180 -5.89 4.98 11.35
C ALA A 180 -7.36 4.88 10.89
N PRO A 181 -7.74 3.86 10.10
CA PRO A 181 -9.11 3.68 9.66
C PRO A 181 -10.00 3.29 10.86
N VAL A 182 -11.21 3.85 10.92
CA VAL A 182 -12.23 3.55 11.95
C VAL A 182 -13.37 2.69 11.39
N ALA A 183 -13.37 2.44 10.11
CA ALA A 183 -14.28 1.59 9.35
C ALA A 183 -13.72 1.38 7.95
N ASP A 184 -14.33 0.48 7.17
CA ASP A 184 -14.03 0.33 5.76
C ASP A 184 -14.12 1.67 5.04
N CYS A 185 -13.10 2.03 4.25
CA CYS A 185 -13.02 3.32 3.61
C CYS A 185 -12.32 3.29 2.26
N THR A 186 -12.61 4.33 1.47
CA THR A 186 -11.84 4.65 0.27
C THR A 186 -11.14 5.98 0.48
N VAL A 187 -9.82 6.00 0.26
CA VAL A 187 -9.01 7.21 0.23
C VAL A 187 -8.66 7.53 -1.22
N THR A 188 -9.11 8.70 -1.70
CA THR A 188 -8.99 9.10 -3.11
C THR A 188 -7.99 10.25 -3.24
N ALA A 189 -6.94 10.04 -4.04
CA ALA A 189 -6.06 11.10 -4.49
C ALA A 189 -6.73 11.86 -5.64
N ARG A 190 -6.96 13.14 -5.47
CA ARG A 190 -7.42 14.00 -6.57
C ARG A 190 -6.27 14.64 -7.28
N PHE A 191 -6.37 14.67 -8.61
CA PHE A 191 -5.38 15.27 -9.48
C PHE A 191 -6.06 16.29 -10.39
N GLN A 192 -5.48 17.48 -10.46
CA GLN A 192 -5.93 18.53 -11.37
C GLN A 192 -5.14 18.42 -12.68
N ARG A 193 -5.84 18.38 -13.83
CA ARG A 193 -5.19 18.44 -15.13
C ARG A 193 -4.59 19.84 -15.33
N LEU A 194 -3.34 19.87 -15.79
CA LEU A 194 -2.64 21.08 -16.21
C LEU A 194 -2.88 21.36 -17.68
N CYS A 195 -2.90 22.64 -18.06
CA CYS A 195 -2.85 23.07 -19.44
C CYS A 195 -1.41 23.05 -19.92
N LYS A 196 -1.19 22.67 -21.17
CA LYS A 196 0.13 22.72 -21.81
C LYS A 196 0.22 23.92 -22.75
N VAL A 197 1.18 24.80 -22.48
CA VAL A 197 1.54 25.89 -23.40
C VAL A 197 2.74 25.43 -24.24
N SER A 198 2.62 25.50 -25.54
CA SER A 198 3.68 25.16 -26.48
C SER A 198 3.93 26.32 -27.40
N VAL A 199 5.20 26.61 -27.70
CA VAL A 199 5.60 27.68 -28.60
C VAL A 199 6.30 27.07 -29.83
N VAL A 200 5.88 27.49 -31.02
CA VAL A 200 6.49 27.07 -32.31
C VAL A 200 6.96 28.30 -33.03
N ALA A 201 8.28 28.41 -33.23
CA ALA A 201 8.82 29.50 -34.03
C ALA A 201 8.74 29.21 -35.51
N GLU A 202 8.24 30.15 -36.31
CA GLU A 202 8.17 30.07 -37.77
C GLU A 202 9.20 30.97 -38.45
N PRO A 203 9.77 30.55 -39.56
CA PRO A 203 9.54 29.28 -40.28
C PRO A 203 10.23 28.08 -39.63
N VAL A 204 9.44 27.02 -39.42
CA VAL A 204 9.83 25.83 -38.64
C VAL A 204 11.10 25.16 -39.15
N ASP A 205 11.22 25.00 -40.45
CA ASP A 205 12.35 24.34 -41.11
C ASP A 205 13.69 25.07 -40.95
N GLN A 206 13.66 26.39 -40.69
CA GLN A 206 14.85 27.22 -40.55
C GLN A 206 15.16 27.53 -39.05
N LEU A 207 14.16 27.45 -38.17
CA LEU A 207 14.29 27.81 -36.77
C LEU A 207 14.25 26.60 -35.82
N ALA A 208 14.03 25.40 -36.33
CA ALA A 208 14.05 24.19 -35.49
C ALA A 208 15.35 24.06 -34.68
N GLY A 209 15.25 24.05 -33.35
CA GLY A 209 16.39 24.00 -32.45
C GLY A 209 17.25 25.27 -32.42
N LYS A 210 16.80 26.37 -32.99
CA LYS A 210 17.49 27.65 -33.06
C LYS A 210 16.86 28.75 -32.19
N TYR A 211 16.00 28.40 -31.30
CA TYR A 211 15.39 29.31 -30.33
C TYR A 211 15.22 28.64 -28.98
N THR A 212 15.10 29.44 -27.94
CA THR A 212 14.75 29.04 -26.59
C THR A 212 13.51 29.82 -26.17
N VAL A 213 12.59 29.12 -25.50
CA VAL A 213 11.39 29.70 -24.92
C VAL A 213 11.52 29.63 -23.40
N THR A 214 11.00 30.61 -22.73
CA THR A 214 10.82 30.61 -21.27
C THR A 214 9.34 30.78 -20.98
N GLY A 215 8.82 30.03 -20.01
CA GLY A 215 7.42 30.08 -19.61
C GLY A 215 6.51 29.11 -20.35
N ASP A 216 7.03 28.36 -21.36
CA ASP A 216 6.30 27.25 -21.97
C ASP A 216 6.27 26.03 -21.05
N GLY A 217 5.42 25.05 -21.37
CA GLY A 217 5.24 23.84 -20.59
C GLY A 217 3.87 23.72 -19.92
N TYR A 218 3.82 23.00 -18.81
CA TYR A 218 2.56 22.79 -18.07
C TYR A 218 2.30 23.91 -17.06
N CYS A 219 1.04 24.35 -16.98
CA CYS A 219 0.57 25.38 -16.05
C CYS A 219 -0.85 25.04 -15.54
N GLU A 220 -1.23 25.60 -14.40
CA GLU A 220 -2.61 25.50 -13.92
C GLU A 220 -3.56 26.27 -14.84
N SER A 221 -4.76 25.73 -15.07
CA SER A 221 -5.80 26.39 -15.86
C SER A 221 -6.16 27.76 -15.27
N GLY A 222 -6.24 28.77 -16.11
CA GLY A 222 -6.57 30.14 -15.72
C GLY A 222 -5.48 30.88 -14.94
N LYS A 223 -4.28 30.32 -14.78
CA LYS A 223 -3.13 31.03 -14.19
C LYS A 223 -2.39 31.83 -15.25
N LEU A 224 -1.91 33.02 -14.84
CA LEU A 224 -1.09 33.88 -15.69
C LEU A 224 0.25 33.20 -16.00
N VAL A 225 0.56 33.10 -17.27
CA VAL A 225 1.85 32.65 -17.79
C VAL A 225 2.50 33.76 -18.59
N THR A 226 3.79 33.99 -18.36
CA THR A 226 4.58 34.96 -19.13
C THR A 226 5.57 34.20 -20.00
N LEU A 227 5.48 34.41 -21.31
CA LEU A 227 6.38 33.82 -22.32
C LEU A 227 7.43 34.85 -22.77
N SER A 228 8.63 34.32 -23.01
CA SER A 228 9.65 35.02 -23.79
C SER A 228 10.35 34.08 -24.77
N VAL A 229 10.85 34.60 -25.88
CA VAL A 229 11.57 33.83 -26.90
C VAL A 229 12.89 34.52 -27.25
N LYS A 230 13.94 33.69 -27.35
CA LYS A 230 15.26 34.16 -27.78
C LYS A 230 15.77 33.28 -28.93
N LEU A 231 16.22 33.96 -30.01
CA LEU A 231 16.90 33.27 -31.11
C LEU A 231 18.35 32.95 -30.74
N ALA A 232 18.85 31.83 -31.22
CA ALA A 232 20.27 31.47 -31.13
C ALA A 232 21.15 32.48 -31.91
N ASP A 233 22.38 32.67 -31.44
CA ASP A 233 23.30 33.68 -31.96
C ASP A 233 23.61 33.52 -33.45
N ASP A 234 23.63 32.30 -33.98
CA ASP A 234 23.91 31.98 -35.39
C ASP A 234 22.80 32.37 -36.37
N VAL A 235 21.59 32.64 -35.87
CA VAL A 235 20.42 33.04 -36.68
C VAL A 235 19.82 34.39 -36.29
N ARG A 236 20.19 34.95 -35.14
CA ARG A 236 19.62 36.17 -34.58
C ARG A 236 19.63 37.38 -35.54
N ASP A 237 20.72 37.52 -36.33
CA ASP A 237 20.86 38.62 -37.27
C ASP A 237 20.15 38.36 -38.62
N LYS A 238 19.60 37.16 -38.83
CA LYS A 238 18.92 36.75 -40.06
C LYS A 238 17.40 36.84 -39.97
N PHE A 239 16.85 36.90 -38.77
CA PHE A 239 15.41 36.92 -38.51
C PHE A 239 15.04 38.08 -37.61
N THR A 240 13.86 38.63 -37.84
CA THR A 240 13.28 39.67 -37.03
C THR A 240 11.96 39.17 -36.43
N PHE A 241 11.79 39.28 -35.12
CA PHE A 241 10.52 38.92 -34.45
C PHE A 241 9.36 39.78 -34.99
N LYS A 242 8.26 39.14 -35.36
CA LYS A 242 7.07 39.81 -35.92
C LYS A 242 5.91 39.89 -34.91
N GLY A 243 5.88 38.99 -33.96
CA GLY A 243 4.85 38.92 -32.94
C GLY A 243 4.52 37.50 -32.51
N TRP A 244 3.74 37.41 -31.49
CA TRP A 244 3.14 36.20 -30.96
C TRP A 244 1.76 35.98 -31.60
N TYR A 245 1.45 34.79 -32.05
CA TYR A 245 0.20 34.43 -32.72
C TYR A 245 -0.42 33.21 -32.04
N LEU A 246 -1.74 33.16 -31.90
CA LEU A 246 -2.45 31.99 -31.43
C LEU A 246 -2.82 31.12 -32.61
N GLY A 247 -2.15 29.95 -32.72
CA GLY A 247 -2.32 29.04 -33.86
C GLY A 247 -2.13 29.78 -35.21
N ASP A 248 -2.99 29.50 -36.17
CA ASP A 248 -2.97 30.12 -37.51
C ASP A 248 -3.62 31.54 -37.56
N SER A 249 -3.77 32.18 -36.42
CA SER A 249 -4.34 33.55 -36.37
C SER A 249 -3.46 34.55 -37.11
N GLY A 250 -4.00 35.26 -38.02
CA GLY A 250 -3.30 36.36 -38.73
C GLY A 250 -3.12 37.64 -37.88
N VAL A 251 -3.60 37.66 -36.63
CA VAL A 251 -3.53 38.81 -35.74
C VAL A 251 -2.57 38.50 -34.58
N PRO A 252 -1.52 39.32 -34.39
CA PRO A 252 -0.59 39.13 -33.29
C PRO A 252 -1.23 39.43 -31.94
N MET A 253 -0.97 38.60 -30.93
CA MET A 253 -1.34 38.80 -29.53
C MET A 253 -0.39 39.81 -28.86
N GLY A 254 0.83 39.91 -29.33
CA GLY A 254 1.86 40.80 -28.83
C GLY A 254 3.03 40.92 -29.79
N THR A 255 3.82 41.98 -29.72
CA THR A 255 4.97 42.25 -30.57
C THR A 255 6.29 42.37 -29.82
N ASP A 256 6.28 42.12 -28.52
CA ASP A 256 7.47 42.05 -27.69
C ASP A 256 7.97 40.61 -27.55
N PRO A 257 9.19 40.27 -28.04
CA PRO A 257 9.73 38.91 -27.93
C PRO A 257 10.05 38.52 -26.47
N ASP A 258 10.28 39.48 -25.60
CA ASP A 258 10.66 39.26 -24.21
C ASP A 258 9.44 39.17 -23.29
N HIS A 259 8.25 39.49 -23.80
CA HIS A 259 7.05 39.55 -22.92
C HIS A 259 5.74 39.28 -23.66
N LEU A 260 5.12 38.13 -23.38
CA LEU A 260 3.72 37.86 -23.68
C LEU A 260 3.03 37.28 -22.45
N GLU A 261 1.96 37.89 -22.00
CA GLU A 261 1.11 37.35 -20.94
C GLU A 261 -0.11 36.65 -21.51
N LEU A 262 -0.39 35.45 -21.00
CA LEU A 262 -1.61 34.70 -21.33
C LEU A 262 -2.12 33.90 -20.12
N THR A 263 -3.41 33.62 -20.13
CA THR A 263 -4.08 32.82 -19.10
C THR A 263 -4.73 31.60 -19.78
N PRO A 264 -3.99 30.51 -19.97
CA PRO A 264 -4.51 29.33 -20.70
C PRO A 264 -5.58 28.62 -19.89
N GLU A 265 -6.73 28.34 -20.51
CA GLU A 265 -7.78 27.49 -19.94
C GLU A 265 -7.76 26.07 -20.52
N GLN A 266 -6.98 25.88 -21.57
CA GLN A 266 -6.78 24.61 -22.28
C GLN A 266 -5.39 24.57 -22.91
N ASP A 267 -5.02 23.42 -23.46
CA ASP A 267 -3.76 23.29 -24.18
C ASP A 267 -3.68 24.34 -25.30
N THR A 268 -2.60 25.11 -25.32
CA THR A 268 -2.46 26.29 -26.17
C THR A 268 -1.15 26.23 -26.96
N VAL A 269 -1.22 26.48 -28.26
CA VAL A 269 -0.05 26.62 -29.14
C VAL A 269 0.06 28.08 -29.57
N VAL A 270 1.23 28.66 -29.30
CA VAL A 270 1.58 30.05 -29.66
C VAL A 270 2.72 30.07 -30.65
#